data_20e116458a0d615df296ec86d617d460
#
_entry.id   20e116458a0d615df296ec86d617d460
#
_cell.length_a   1.000
_cell.length_b   1.000
_cell.length_c   1.000
_cell.angle_alpha   90.00
_cell.angle_beta   90.00
_cell.angle_gamma   90.00
#
_symmetry.space_group_name_H-M   'P 1'
#
loop_
_entity.id
_entity.type
_entity.pdbx_description
1 polymer ?
#
loop_
_entity_poly.entity_id
_entity_poly.type
_entity_poly.pdbx_seq_one_letter_code
_entity_poly.pdbx_strand_id
1 'polypeptide(L)'
;IPFLSRILQENGTIQAPLKAVIRKGKEHFVCDERLAQRIVAIKEKNKNALQKEALLSLREHYDMDEVSGLSGFDRRMVSVPKFCSKECPKKGSCRYQQYLEHSRDDEMFIQICIHNYLLADGYHRLQDYRPLLKDYRALIVDEAHKLPDAAKQMFGKSLCYDDIREICFYLGNEYQGPEIRKLSGTIRMVLDIIGENHRTRYGIKEEFHMTEECAMYLYEGIQTMNKIIEKLEKKIPKWIRNKLEETRSVLECFFHQDKKYVLHLKQDHDHRIILCASSRRIPQYLDQMLWSRGMGAILTSGTLKTGQGFSHIRKMTGLQRVRRVREYVAAVSYTHLRAHE
;
A
#
# COMPACT_ATOMS: atom_id res chain seq x y z
N ILE A 1 -8.57 -15.07 -18.78
CA ILE A 1 -9.94 -14.64 -19.08
C ILE A 1 -10.40 -15.16 -20.44
N PRO A 2 -9.66 -14.98 -21.58
CA PRO A 2 -10.12 -15.47 -22.90
C PRO A 2 -10.45 -16.96 -22.91
N PHE A 3 -9.60 -17.82 -22.31
CA PHE A 3 -9.83 -19.26 -22.22
C PHE A 3 -11.10 -19.61 -21.43
N LEU A 4 -11.29 -19.00 -20.26
CA LEU A 4 -12.49 -19.20 -19.44
C LEU A 4 -13.75 -18.73 -20.17
N SER A 5 -13.69 -17.56 -20.81
CA SER A 5 -14.78 -17.00 -21.60
C SER A 5 -15.23 -17.96 -22.70
N ARG A 6 -14.27 -18.54 -23.44
CA ARG A 6 -14.53 -19.51 -24.50
C ARG A 6 -15.24 -20.76 -23.95
N ILE A 7 -14.72 -21.36 -22.88
CA ILE A 7 -15.35 -22.57 -22.28
C ILE A 7 -16.79 -22.27 -21.82
N LEU A 8 -17.01 -21.13 -21.18
CA LEU A 8 -18.34 -20.77 -20.69
C LEU A 8 -19.32 -20.48 -21.85
N GLN A 9 -18.85 -19.95 -22.98
CA GLN A 9 -19.65 -19.78 -24.18
C GLN A 9 -19.96 -21.13 -24.85
N GLU A 10 -18.96 -22.01 -25.01
CA GLU A 10 -19.12 -23.36 -25.57
C GLU A 10 -20.12 -24.19 -24.76
N ASN A 11 -20.13 -24.05 -23.46
CA ASN A 11 -21.08 -24.72 -22.55
C ASN A 11 -22.45 -24.00 -22.43
N GLY A 12 -22.68 -22.93 -23.18
CA GLY A 12 -23.93 -22.18 -23.12
C GLY A 12 -24.19 -21.42 -21.81
N THR A 13 -23.18 -21.30 -20.95
CA THR A 13 -23.31 -20.61 -19.63
C THR A 13 -23.38 -19.10 -19.81
N ILE A 14 -22.69 -18.55 -20.80
CA ILE A 14 -22.72 -17.12 -21.16
C ILE A 14 -22.91 -16.97 -22.68
N GLN A 15 -23.58 -15.89 -23.08
CA GLN A 15 -23.81 -15.57 -24.50
C GLN A 15 -22.72 -14.65 -25.06
N ALA A 16 -22.20 -13.73 -24.23
CA ALA A 16 -21.19 -12.75 -24.64
C ALA A 16 -19.84 -13.04 -23.95
N PRO A 17 -18.70 -12.63 -24.54
CA PRO A 17 -17.39 -12.78 -23.91
C PRO A 17 -17.30 -12.08 -22.58
N LEU A 18 -16.63 -12.72 -21.61
CA LEU A 18 -16.32 -12.10 -20.31
C LEU A 18 -15.33 -10.94 -20.50
N LYS A 19 -15.74 -9.76 -20.10
CA LYS A 19 -14.86 -8.60 -20.00
C LYS A 19 -14.30 -8.47 -18.60
N ALA A 20 -13.01 -8.17 -18.51
CA ALA A 20 -12.30 -8.01 -17.26
C ALA A 20 -11.48 -6.73 -17.25
N VAL A 21 -11.34 -6.14 -16.07
CA VAL A 21 -10.49 -4.96 -15.87
C VAL A 21 -9.52 -5.22 -14.72
N ILE A 22 -8.26 -4.79 -14.92
CA ILE A 22 -7.24 -4.82 -13.88
C ILE A 22 -7.31 -3.52 -13.10
N ARG A 23 -7.48 -3.62 -11.77
CA ARG A 23 -7.57 -2.49 -10.86
C ARG A 23 -6.24 -2.33 -10.12
N LYS A 24 -5.56 -1.22 -10.36
CA LYS A 24 -4.26 -0.88 -9.77
C LYS A 24 -4.34 0.45 -9.02
N GLY A 25 -3.39 0.70 -8.12
CA GLY A 25 -3.23 1.98 -7.45
C GLY A 25 -2.85 3.12 -8.41
N LYS A 26 -3.08 4.35 -8.00
CA LYS A 26 -2.81 5.56 -8.80
C LYS A 26 -1.34 5.67 -9.22
N GLU A 27 -0.46 5.15 -8.40
CA GLU A 27 0.99 5.14 -8.59
C GLU A 27 1.45 4.32 -9.81
N HIS A 28 0.59 3.46 -10.35
CA HIS A 28 0.84 2.68 -11.57
C HIS A 28 0.44 3.42 -12.85
N PHE A 29 -0.29 4.52 -12.73
CA PHE A 29 -0.81 5.26 -13.88
C PHE A 29 -0.11 6.59 -14.07
N VAL A 30 0.03 6.96 -15.34
CA VAL A 30 0.65 8.23 -15.74
C VAL A 30 -0.34 9.39 -15.57
N CYS A 31 0.16 10.51 -15.05
CA CYS A 31 -0.52 11.80 -15.08
C CYS A 31 -0.02 12.59 -16.30
N ASP A 32 -0.89 12.87 -17.24
CA ASP A 32 -0.54 13.56 -18.50
C ASP A 32 0.07 14.95 -18.27
N GLU A 33 -0.38 15.67 -17.25
CA GLU A 33 0.17 16.95 -16.89
C GLU A 33 1.60 16.84 -16.36
N ARG A 34 1.83 15.92 -15.42
CA ARG A 34 3.16 15.68 -14.86
C ARG A 34 4.14 15.11 -15.91
N LEU A 35 3.63 14.27 -16.82
CA LEU A 35 4.43 13.75 -17.92
C LEU A 35 4.89 14.88 -18.83
N ALA A 36 3.99 15.80 -19.22
CA ALA A 36 4.33 16.95 -20.05
C ALA A 36 5.43 17.80 -19.38
N GLN A 37 5.27 18.14 -18.10
CA GLN A 37 6.27 18.89 -17.31
C GLN A 37 7.61 18.15 -17.24
N ARG A 38 7.57 16.82 -17.03
CA ARG A 38 8.77 16.00 -16.94
C ARG A 38 9.52 15.92 -18.26
N ILE A 39 8.82 15.78 -19.38
CA ILE A 39 9.41 15.76 -20.72
C ILE A 39 10.11 17.10 -21.03
N VAL A 40 9.54 18.23 -20.66
CA VAL A 40 10.17 19.56 -20.81
C VAL A 40 11.45 19.60 -19.98
N ALA A 41 11.40 19.24 -18.71
CA ALA A 41 12.56 19.27 -17.81
C ALA A 41 13.71 18.34 -18.25
N ILE A 42 13.42 17.31 -19.05
CA ILE A 42 14.44 16.38 -19.58
C ILE A 42 15.13 16.93 -20.84
N LYS A 43 14.39 17.70 -21.66
CA LYS A 43 14.99 18.32 -22.85
C LYS A 43 16.14 19.27 -22.47
N GLU A 44 16.07 19.85 -21.27
CA GLU A 44 17.07 20.78 -20.73
C GLU A 44 18.29 20.07 -20.07
N LYS A 45 18.21 18.78 -19.80
CA LYS A 45 19.27 18.01 -19.14
C LYS A 45 19.67 16.81 -19.99
N ASN A 46 20.99 16.60 -20.17
CA ASN A 46 21.55 15.42 -20.83
C ASN A 46 21.20 14.15 -20.04
N LYS A 47 20.09 13.49 -20.39
CA LYS A 47 19.70 12.17 -19.89
C LYS A 47 20.02 11.08 -20.88
N ASN A 48 20.24 9.87 -20.35
CA ASN A 48 20.48 8.67 -21.13
C ASN A 48 19.31 8.45 -22.14
N ALA A 49 19.64 8.12 -23.38
CA ALA A 49 18.67 7.97 -24.49
C ALA A 49 17.52 7.01 -24.14
N LEU A 50 17.84 5.87 -23.48
CA LEU A 50 16.85 4.87 -23.08
C LEU A 50 15.81 5.40 -22.07
N GLN A 51 16.23 6.23 -21.11
CA GLN A 51 15.29 6.83 -20.14
C GLN A 51 14.36 7.86 -20.81
N LYS A 52 14.87 8.54 -21.84
CA LYS A 52 14.08 9.51 -22.63
C LYS A 52 13.04 8.79 -23.47
N GLU A 53 13.43 7.69 -24.10
CA GLU A 53 12.53 6.84 -24.90
C GLU A 53 11.41 6.25 -24.03
N ALA A 54 11.74 5.66 -22.87
CA ALA A 54 10.76 5.13 -21.92
C ALA A 54 9.74 6.19 -21.46
N LEU A 55 10.18 7.44 -21.22
CA LEU A 55 9.26 8.53 -20.87
C LEU A 55 8.40 8.99 -22.06
N LEU A 56 8.91 8.95 -23.28
CA LEU A 56 8.14 9.31 -24.46
C LEU A 56 7.09 8.26 -24.79
N SER A 57 7.37 6.96 -24.57
CA SER A 57 6.41 5.88 -24.77
C SER A 57 5.18 5.97 -23.86
N LEU A 58 5.31 6.64 -22.70
CA LEU A 58 4.15 6.93 -21.82
C LEU A 58 3.10 7.87 -22.44
N ARG A 59 3.36 8.46 -23.60
CA ARG A 59 2.33 9.18 -24.36
C ARG A 59 1.28 8.25 -24.93
N GLU A 60 1.68 7.02 -25.24
CA GLU A 60 0.81 5.99 -25.82
C GLU A 60 0.28 5.03 -24.73
N HIS A 61 1.09 4.78 -23.71
CA HIS A 61 0.76 3.90 -22.59
C HIS A 61 0.41 4.70 -21.33
N TYR A 62 -0.77 4.50 -20.79
CA TYR A 62 -1.18 5.15 -19.52
C TYR A 62 -0.84 4.29 -18.28
N ASP A 63 -0.69 2.98 -18.44
CA ASP A 63 -0.20 2.05 -17.40
C ASP A 63 1.32 1.98 -17.49
N MET A 64 2.00 2.45 -16.46
CA MET A 64 3.45 2.49 -16.41
C MET A 64 4.10 1.10 -16.31
N ASP A 65 3.34 0.06 -15.96
CA ASP A 65 3.85 -1.31 -15.89
C ASP A 65 4.00 -1.93 -17.28
N GLU A 66 3.40 -1.35 -18.31
CA GLU A 66 3.56 -1.74 -19.73
C GLU A 66 4.86 -1.20 -20.34
N VAL A 67 5.53 -0.26 -19.64
CA VAL A 67 6.73 0.40 -20.15
C VAL A 67 7.96 -0.03 -19.38
N SER A 68 8.90 -0.66 -20.06
CA SER A 68 10.22 -1.04 -19.51
C SER A 68 11.17 0.16 -19.48
N GLY A 69 12.18 0.11 -18.60
CA GLY A 69 13.25 1.11 -18.55
C GLY A 69 12.93 2.42 -17.82
N LEU A 70 11.73 2.55 -17.24
CA LEU A 70 11.40 3.69 -16.37
C LEU A 70 12.13 3.60 -15.04
N SER A 71 12.90 4.64 -14.70
CA SER A 71 13.52 4.74 -13.38
C SER A 71 12.47 4.90 -12.29
N GLY A 72 12.75 4.42 -11.06
CA GLY A 72 11.85 4.63 -9.91
C GLY A 72 11.60 6.11 -9.61
N PHE A 73 12.57 6.97 -9.89
CA PHE A 73 12.42 8.42 -9.79
C PHE A 73 11.43 8.96 -10.84
N ASP A 74 11.58 8.58 -12.11
CA ASP A 74 10.68 9.06 -13.16
C ASP A 74 9.26 8.55 -12.95
N ARG A 75 9.07 7.28 -12.52
CA ARG A 75 7.77 6.74 -12.12
C ARG A 75 7.09 7.64 -11.07
N ARG A 76 7.77 8.00 -10.00
CA ARG A 76 7.21 8.89 -8.97
C ARG A 76 6.87 10.28 -9.49
N MET A 77 7.72 10.82 -10.36
CA MET A 77 7.52 12.18 -10.92
C MET A 77 6.32 12.27 -11.86
N VAL A 78 6.02 11.21 -12.63
CA VAL A 78 4.95 11.22 -13.63
C VAL A 78 3.66 10.51 -13.19
N SER A 79 3.67 9.81 -12.06
CA SER A 79 2.50 9.10 -11.55
C SER A 79 1.34 10.03 -11.20
N VAL A 80 0.12 9.49 -11.26
CA VAL A 80 -1.09 10.18 -10.80
C VAL A 80 -0.95 10.55 -9.32
N PRO A 81 -1.10 11.83 -8.95
CA PRO A 81 -0.91 12.28 -7.58
C PRO A 81 -2.00 11.72 -6.65
N LYS A 82 -1.67 11.58 -5.37
CA LYS A 82 -2.62 11.16 -4.33
C LYS A 82 -3.86 12.05 -4.32
N PHE A 83 -3.66 13.36 -4.52
CA PHE A 83 -4.73 14.35 -4.64
C PHE A 83 -4.57 15.11 -5.95
N CYS A 84 -5.55 14.99 -6.86
CA CYS A 84 -5.59 15.78 -8.09
C CYS A 84 -6.14 17.18 -7.81
N SER A 85 -5.57 18.20 -8.45
CA SER A 85 -6.13 19.54 -8.43
C SER A 85 -7.51 19.57 -9.10
N LYS A 86 -8.43 20.35 -8.54
CA LYS A 86 -9.73 20.63 -9.17
C LYS A 86 -9.58 21.45 -10.45
N GLU A 87 -8.49 22.22 -10.55
CA GLU A 87 -8.14 23.13 -11.66
C GLU A 87 -7.15 22.50 -12.65
N CYS A 88 -7.04 21.16 -12.66
CA CYS A 88 -6.13 20.47 -13.57
C CYS A 88 -6.50 20.76 -15.03
N PRO A 89 -5.57 21.30 -15.87
CA PRO A 89 -5.86 21.66 -17.26
C PRO A 89 -6.19 20.43 -18.13
N LYS A 90 -5.77 19.24 -17.69
CA LYS A 90 -6.04 17.97 -18.38
C LYS A 90 -7.29 17.23 -17.88
N LYS A 91 -8.12 17.85 -17.03
CA LYS A 91 -9.26 17.17 -16.38
C LYS A 91 -10.24 16.54 -17.39
N GLY A 92 -10.55 17.22 -18.48
CA GLY A 92 -11.48 16.74 -19.50
C GLY A 92 -10.92 15.66 -20.43
N SER A 93 -9.60 15.52 -20.54
CA SER A 93 -8.90 14.55 -21.38
C SER A 93 -7.98 13.60 -20.60
N CYS A 94 -8.18 13.49 -19.29
CA CYS A 94 -7.33 12.69 -18.42
C CYS A 94 -7.54 11.20 -18.65
N ARG A 95 -6.54 10.51 -19.18
CA ARG A 95 -6.58 9.06 -19.46
C ARG A 95 -6.85 8.23 -18.20
N TYR A 96 -6.36 8.65 -17.04
CA TYR A 96 -6.66 7.98 -15.78
C TYR A 96 -8.15 8.10 -15.40
N GLN A 97 -8.79 9.25 -15.63
CA GLN A 97 -10.22 9.39 -15.38
C GLN A 97 -11.05 8.53 -16.35
N GLN A 98 -10.68 8.52 -17.62
CA GLN A 98 -11.32 7.64 -18.64
C GLN A 98 -11.17 6.16 -18.26
N TYR A 99 -9.97 5.74 -17.78
CA TYR A 99 -9.78 4.39 -17.24
C TYR A 99 -10.70 4.10 -16.05
N LEU A 100 -10.83 5.04 -15.09
CA LEU A 100 -11.72 4.87 -13.94
C LEU A 100 -13.21 4.75 -14.36
N GLU A 101 -13.64 5.50 -15.34
CA GLU A 101 -15.00 5.42 -15.89
C GLU A 101 -15.21 4.08 -16.59
N HIS A 102 -14.33 3.73 -17.53
CA HIS A 102 -14.38 2.45 -18.23
C HIS A 102 -14.33 1.25 -17.26
N SER A 103 -13.51 1.32 -16.21
CA SER A 103 -13.40 0.24 -15.23
C SER A 103 -14.68 0.02 -14.39
N ARG A 104 -15.62 0.94 -14.47
CA ARG A 104 -16.94 0.88 -13.80
C ARG A 104 -18.08 0.58 -14.76
N ASP A 105 -17.76 0.40 -16.01
CA ASP A 105 -18.74 0.02 -17.03
C ASP A 105 -19.43 -1.30 -16.66
N ASP A 106 -20.74 -1.42 -16.96
CA ASP A 106 -21.53 -2.59 -16.59
C ASP A 106 -21.08 -3.85 -17.31
N GLU A 107 -20.44 -3.70 -18.45
CA GLU A 107 -19.84 -4.80 -19.19
C GLU A 107 -18.60 -5.41 -18.50
N MET A 108 -17.95 -4.69 -17.59
CA MET A 108 -16.78 -5.19 -16.84
C MET A 108 -17.23 -6.15 -15.74
N PHE A 109 -17.39 -7.42 -16.09
CA PHE A 109 -17.90 -8.47 -15.21
C PHE A 109 -16.89 -8.88 -14.14
N ILE A 110 -15.61 -8.92 -14.50
CA ILE A 110 -14.51 -9.36 -13.64
C ILE A 110 -13.60 -8.19 -13.33
N GLN A 111 -13.34 -7.97 -12.05
CA GLN A 111 -12.36 -7.02 -11.57
C GLN A 111 -11.20 -7.76 -10.94
N ILE A 112 -10.00 -7.59 -11.47
CA ILE A 112 -8.76 -8.22 -10.99
C ILE A 112 -7.96 -7.15 -10.24
N CYS A 113 -7.53 -7.44 -9.02
CA CYS A 113 -6.72 -6.52 -8.24
C CYS A 113 -5.78 -7.25 -7.29
N ILE A 114 -4.77 -6.56 -6.80
CA ILE A 114 -3.91 -7.04 -5.72
C ILE A 114 -4.63 -6.97 -4.37
N HIS A 115 -4.15 -7.73 -3.38
CA HIS A 115 -4.74 -7.77 -2.03
C HIS A 115 -4.87 -6.39 -1.39
N ASN A 116 -3.86 -5.53 -1.51
CA ASN A 116 -3.90 -4.18 -0.95
C ASN A 116 -5.03 -3.32 -1.54
N TYR A 117 -5.33 -3.47 -2.84
CA TYR A 117 -6.43 -2.75 -3.48
C TYR A 117 -7.80 -3.25 -3.01
N LEU A 118 -7.95 -4.58 -2.86
CA LEU A 118 -9.14 -5.20 -2.30
C LEU A 118 -9.39 -4.72 -0.86
N LEU A 119 -8.33 -4.70 -0.03
CA LEU A 119 -8.43 -4.22 1.35
C LEU A 119 -8.76 -2.73 1.43
N ALA A 120 -8.20 -1.92 0.52
CA ALA A 120 -8.54 -0.50 0.42
C ALA A 120 -10.02 -0.29 0.04
N ASP A 121 -10.57 -1.09 -0.89
CA ASP A 121 -12.00 -1.09 -1.21
C ASP A 121 -12.86 -1.48 0.01
N GLY A 122 -12.47 -2.55 0.70
CA GLY A 122 -13.14 -3.00 1.92
C GLY A 122 -13.14 -1.93 3.02
N TYR A 123 -12.02 -1.23 3.20
CA TYR A 123 -11.91 -0.11 4.14
C TYR A 123 -12.80 1.07 3.73
N HIS A 124 -12.80 1.44 2.44
CA HIS A 124 -13.68 2.51 1.94
C HIS A 124 -15.14 2.19 2.24
N ARG A 125 -15.59 0.96 1.99
CA ARG A 125 -16.96 0.53 2.26
C ARG A 125 -17.28 0.51 3.76
N LEU A 126 -16.32 0.15 4.61
CA LEU A 126 -16.49 0.16 6.08
C LEU A 126 -16.63 1.57 6.63
N GLN A 127 -16.06 2.57 5.97
CA GLN A 127 -16.11 3.99 6.36
C GLN A 127 -17.16 4.80 5.59
N ASP A 128 -18.04 4.15 4.85
CA ASP A 128 -19.05 4.76 3.97
C ASP A 128 -18.45 5.74 2.94
N TYR A 129 -17.19 5.50 2.55
CA TYR A 129 -16.57 6.22 1.46
C TYR A 129 -16.97 5.60 0.12
N ARG A 130 -16.83 6.37 -0.97
CA ARG A 130 -17.06 5.84 -2.32
C ARG A 130 -16.22 4.59 -2.56
N PRO A 131 -16.84 3.43 -2.92
CA PRO A 131 -16.12 2.20 -3.20
C PRO A 131 -15.11 2.35 -4.35
N LEU A 132 -14.00 1.64 -4.26
CA LEU A 132 -12.99 1.60 -5.31
C LEU A 132 -13.37 0.60 -6.40
N LEU A 133 -13.93 -0.53 -6.03
CA LEU A 133 -14.44 -1.57 -6.91
C LEU A 133 -15.95 -1.40 -7.14
N LYS A 134 -16.48 -1.92 -8.25
CA LYS A 134 -17.92 -2.12 -8.42
C LYS A 134 -18.44 -3.09 -7.36
N ASP A 135 -19.73 -3.13 -7.17
CA ASP A 135 -20.35 -4.15 -6.33
C ASP A 135 -20.15 -5.54 -6.94
N TYR A 136 -19.79 -6.49 -6.10
CA TYR A 136 -19.54 -7.87 -6.47
C TYR A 136 -20.21 -8.83 -5.51
N ARG A 137 -20.69 -9.96 -6.04
CA ARG A 137 -21.38 -11.01 -5.28
C ARG A 137 -20.46 -12.18 -4.93
N ALA A 138 -19.35 -12.30 -5.64
CA ALA A 138 -18.35 -13.34 -5.42
C ALA A 138 -16.96 -12.74 -5.35
N LEU A 139 -16.13 -13.29 -4.48
CA LEU A 139 -14.73 -12.91 -4.28
C LEU A 139 -13.85 -14.16 -4.43
N ILE A 140 -12.83 -14.08 -5.27
CA ILE A 140 -11.78 -15.10 -5.35
C ILE A 140 -10.49 -14.46 -4.87
N VAL A 141 -9.90 -15.01 -3.83
CA VAL A 141 -8.61 -14.57 -3.27
C VAL A 141 -7.58 -15.64 -3.57
N ASP A 142 -6.76 -15.37 -4.55
CA ASP A 142 -5.61 -16.22 -4.86
C ASP A 142 -4.43 -15.89 -3.95
N GLU A 143 -3.55 -16.86 -3.71
CA GLU A 143 -2.46 -16.76 -2.73
C GLU A 143 -2.94 -16.19 -1.38
N ALA A 144 -4.09 -16.67 -0.91
CA ALA A 144 -4.79 -16.13 0.25
C ALA A 144 -3.96 -16.18 1.56
N HIS A 145 -2.88 -16.96 1.60
CA HIS A 145 -1.92 -16.95 2.69
C HIS A 145 -1.22 -15.59 2.86
N LYS A 146 -1.15 -14.77 1.80
CA LYS A 146 -0.56 -13.41 1.82
C LYS A 146 -1.54 -12.34 2.29
N LEU A 147 -2.85 -12.62 2.32
CA LEU A 147 -3.87 -11.65 2.70
C LEU A 147 -3.68 -11.06 4.11
N PRO A 148 -3.35 -11.84 5.15
CA PRO A 148 -3.05 -11.31 6.48
C PRO A 148 -1.85 -10.35 6.49
N ASP A 149 -0.82 -10.60 5.69
CA ASP A 149 0.35 -9.75 5.65
C ASP A 149 0.08 -8.44 4.89
N ALA A 150 -0.70 -8.46 3.82
CA ALA A 150 -1.21 -7.27 3.17
C ALA A 150 -2.06 -6.42 4.14
N ALA A 151 -2.91 -7.06 4.95
CA ALA A 151 -3.69 -6.37 5.97
C ALA A 151 -2.82 -5.78 7.10
N LYS A 152 -1.75 -6.48 7.52
CA LYS A 152 -0.77 -5.92 8.48
C LYS A 152 -0.07 -4.68 7.94
N GLN A 153 0.27 -4.66 6.66
CA GLN A 153 0.85 -3.47 6.02
C GLN A 153 -0.15 -2.30 5.98
N MET A 154 -1.40 -2.57 5.65
CA MET A 154 -2.43 -1.54 5.52
C MET A 154 -2.89 -0.95 6.86
N PHE A 155 -3.07 -1.79 7.89
CA PHE A 155 -3.58 -1.39 9.22
C PHE A 155 -2.48 -1.27 10.27
N GLY A 156 -1.24 -1.52 9.89
CA GLY A 156 -0.07 -1.23 10.68
C GLY A 156 0.35 0.22 10.54
N LYS A 157 1.29 0.61 11.36
CA LYS A 157 1.98 1.88 11.28
C LYS A 157 3.46 1.60 11.19
N SER A 158 4.19 2.41 10.46
CA SER A 158 5.65 2.31 10.40
C SER A 158 6.26 3.70 10.32
N LEU A 159 7.51 3.80 10.77
CA LEU A 159 8.33 4.98 10.67
C LEU A 159 9.75 4.58 10.26
N CYS A 160 10.22 5.12 9.17
CA CYS A 160 11.60 5.03 8.74
C CYS A 160 12.21 6.42 8.55
N TYR A 161 13.53 6.47 8.41
CA TYR A 161 14.23 7.75 8.22
C TYR A 161 13.81 8.49 6.94
N ASP A 162 13.49 7.75 5.88
CA ASP A 162 13.09 8.37 4.61
C ASP A 162 11.73 9.09 4.69
N ASP A 163 10.82 8.65 5.58
CA ASP A 163 9.58 9.37 5.86
C ASP A 163 9.84 10.78 6.39
N ILE A 164 10.83 10.89 7.28
CA ILE A 164 11.24 12.18 7.85
C ILE A 164 11.98 13.04 6.83
N ARG A 165 12.84 12.43 6.01
CA ARG A 165 13.52 13.16 4.94
C ARG A 165 12.52 13.77 3.96
N GLU A 166 11.48 13.03 3.61
CA GLU A 166 10.42 13.53 2.72
C GLU A 166 9.69 14.72 3.36
N ILE A 167 9.28 14.59 4.63
CA ILE A 167 8.65 15.69 5.38
C ILE A 167 9.56 16.93 5.41
N CYS A 168 10.83 16.75 5.79
CA CYS A 168 11.79 17.84 5.89
C CYS A 168 12.09 18.49 4.54
N PHE A 169 12.12 17.71 3.46
CA PHE A 169 12.30 18.24 2.10
C PHE A 169 11.17 19.22 1.73
N TYR A 170 9.92 18.82 1.94
CA TYR A 170 8.77 19.67 1.63
C TYR A 170 8.67 20.88 2.56
N LEU A 171 8.91 20.69 3.85
CA LEU A 171 8.91 21.80 4.80
C LEU A 171 10.09 22.76 4.57
N GLY A 172 11.26 22.24 4.23
CA GLY A 172 12.47 23.03 4.01
C GLY A 172 12.40 23.95 2.79
N ASN A 173 11.62 23.60 1.78
CA ASN A 173 11.40 24.44 0.61
C ASN A 173 10.49 25.65 0.90
N GLU A 174 9.54 25.52 1.82
CA GLU A 174 8.54 26.54 2.13
C GLU A 174 8.80 27.22 3.48
N TYR A 175 9.40 26.49 4.44
CA TYR A 175 9.53 26.93 5.84
C TYR A 175 10.95 26.72 6.35
N GLN A 176 11.86 27.62 6.02
CA GLN A 176 13.27 27.59 6.46
C GLN A 176 13.41 27.94 7.96
N GLY A 177 13.03 27.02 8.84
CA GLY A 177 13.17 27.19 10.28
C GLY A 177 14.22 26.26 10.90
N PRO A 178 14.89 26.65 11.99
CA PRO A 178 15.82 25.80 12.71
C PRO A 178 15.14 24.53 13.26
N GLU A 179 13.84 24.58 13.53
CA GLU A 179 13.05 23.48 14.03
C GLU A 179 12.96 22.31 13.04
N ILE A 180 12.90 22.59 11.73
CA ILE A 180 12.83 21.54 10.69
C ILE A 180 14.15 20.78 10.61
N ARG A 181 15.28 21.51 10.72
CA ARG A 181 16.59 20.87 10.80
C ARG A 181 16.73 20.01 12.07
N LYS A 182 16.22 20.53 13.19
CA LYS A 182 16.19 19.81 14.46
C LYS A 182 15.32 18.55 14.35
N LEU A 183 14.17 18.58 13.66
CA LEU A 183 13.30 17.42 13.47
C LEU A 183 14.04 16.24 12.86
N SER A 184 14.73 16.46 11.74
CA SER A 184 15.46 15.36 11.07
C SER A 184 16.53 14.75 11.98
N GLY A 185 17.29 15.60 12.69
CA GLY A 185 18.31 15.14 13.65
C GLY A 185 17.71 14.36 14.82
N THR A 186 16.66 14.90 15.44
CA THR A 186 16.01 14.25 16.59
C THR A 186 15.43 12.88 16.21
N ILE A 187 14.69 12.78 15.11
CA ILE A 187 14.09 11.49 14.73
C ILE A 187 15.18 10.48 14.31
N ARG A 188 16.24 10.94 13.64
CA ARG A 188 17.38 10.07 13.36
C ARG A 188 17.98 9.50 14.63
N MET A 189 18.24 10.35 15.65
CA MET A 189 18.75 9.89 16.95
C MET A 189 17.81 8.87 17.63
N VAL A 190 16.49 9.12 17.58
CA VAL A 190 15.49 8.15 18.10
C VAL A 190 15.67 6.79 17.43
N LEU A 191 15.76 6.75 16.09
CA LEU A 191 15.91 5.49 15.35
C LEU A 191 17.25 4.80 15.62
N ASP A 192 18.34 5.58 15.67
CA ASP A 192 19.70 5.05 15.91
C ASP A 192 19.80 4.44 17.32
N ILE A 193 19.35 5.15 18.37
CA ILE A 193 19.36 4.67 19.76
C ILE A 193 18.50 3.41 19.93
N ILE A 194 17.30 3.39 19.34
CA ILE A 194 16.45 2.20 19.41
C ILE A 194 17.14 1.02 18.72
N GLY A 195 17.79 1.26 17.59
CA GLY A 195 18.51 0.22 16.85
C GLY A 195 19.70 -0.35 17.63
N GLU A 196 20.50 0.51 18.26
CA GLU A 196 21.65 0.13 19.09
C GLU A 196 21.23 -0.71 20.30
N ASN A 197 20.13 -0.32 20.96
CA ASN A 197 19.60 -1.04 22.13
C ASN A 197 19.06 -2.44 21.79
N HIS A 198 18.64 -2.69 20.52
CA HIS A 198 17.97 -3.94 20.14
C HIS A 198 18.79 -4.87 19.25
N ARG A 199 20.01 -4.50 18.84
CA ARG A 199 20.89 -5.32 17.97
C ARG A 199 20.18 -5.89 16.75
N THR A 200 19.32 -5.10 16.12
CA THR A 200 18.51 -5.50 14.97
C THR A 200 19.35 -6.02 13.81
N ARG A 201 18.81 -6.99 13.04
CA ARG A 201 19.46 -7.58 11.86
C ARG A 201 18.56 -7.49 10.64
N TYR A 202 19.17 -7.33 9.47
CA TYR A 202 18.44 -7.33 8.20
C TYR A 202 17.67 -8.65 8.00
N GLY A 203 16.42 -8.53 7.54
CA GLY A 203 15.52 -9.66 7.31
C GLY A 203 14.85 -10.25 8.54
N ILE A 204 15.25 -9.84 9.76
CA ILE A 204 14.68 -10.32 11.03
C ILE A 204 13.78 -9.24 11.62
N LYS A 205 12.68 -9.69 12.23
CA LYS A 205 11.80 -8.83 13.06
C LYS A 205 12.19 -9.01 14.51
N GLU A 206 12.66 -7.95 15.12
CA GLU A 206 13.03 -7.94 16.55
C GLU A 206 11.88 -7.32 17.37
N GLU A 207 11.51 -7.95 18.48
CA GLU A 207 10.52 -7.40 19.39
C GLU A 207 11.08 -6.14 20.06
N PHE A 208 10.26 -5.10 20.17
CA PHE A 208 10.66 -3.88 20.85
C PHE A 208 10.53 -4.02 22.36
N HIS A 209 11.58 -3.68 23.06
CA HIS A 209 11.62 -3.60 24.53
C HIS A 209 11.97 -2.18 24.96
N MET A 210 11.17 -1.60 25.86
CA MET A 210 11.40 -0.26 26.37
C MET A 210 12.61 -0.24 27.30
N THR A 211 13.56 0.64 27.01
CA THR A 211 14.65 1.02 27.94
C THR A 211 14.44 2.47 28.40
N GLU A 212 15.11 2.89 29.47
CA GLU A 212 15.04 4.29 29.93
C GLU A 212 15.53 5.25 28.84
N GLU A 213 16.61 4.88 28.15
CA GLU A 213 17.16 5.66 27.07
C GLU A 213 16.18 5.76 25.89
N CYS A 214 15.57 4.65 25.45
CA CYS A 214 14.54 4.65 24.43
C CYS A 214 13.36 5.55 24.81
N ALA A 215 12.91 5.51 26.07
CA ALA A 215 11.81 6.34 26.56
C ALA A 215 12.14 7.83 26.47
N MET A 216 13.35 8.23 26.88
CA MET A 216 13.81 9.62 26.82
C MET A 216 13.82 10.15 25.37
N TYR A 217 14.41 9.43 24.44
CA TYR A 217 14.50 9.87 23.04
C TYR A 217 13.14 9.82 22.32
N LEU A 218 12.30 8.83 22.59
CA LEU A 218 10.92 8.79 22.06
C LEU A 218 10.13 10.01 22.55
N TYR A 219 10.23 10.36 23.83
CA TYR A 219 9.60 11.55 24.39
C TYR A 219 10.09 12.84 23.70
N GLU A 220 11.41 13.00 23.54
CA GLU A 220 11.97 14.16 22.84
C GLU A 220 11.47 14.25 21.37
N GLY A 221 11.41 13.11 20.68
CA GLY A 221 10.85 13.01 19.32
C GLY A 221 9.39 13.49 19.27
N ILE A 222 8.54 13.02 20.19
CA ILE A 222 7.13 13.41 20.30
C ILE A 222 7.01 14.91 20.57
N GLN A 223 7.78 15.45 21.52
CA GLN A 223 7.75 16.89 21.85
C GLN A 223 8.20 17.76 20.67
N THR A 224 9.21 17.31 19.93
CA THR A 224 9.68 18.03 18.72
C THR A 224 8.59 18.05 17.66
N MET A 225 7.90 16.91 17.43
CA MET A 225 6.78 16.80 16.48
C MET A 225 5.61 17.72 16.89
N ASN A 226 5.22 17.73 18.16
CA ASN A 226 4.15 18.57 18.69
C ASN A 226 4.42 20.05 18.42
N LYS A 227 5.62 20.54 18.77
CA LYS A 227 6.03 21.93 18.52
C LYS A 227 5.94 22.32 17.07
N ILE A 228 6.32 21.42 16.15
CA ILE A 228 6.26 21.70 14.71
C ILE A 228 4.82 21.71 14.22
N ILE A 229 4.01 20.75 14.64
CA ILE A 229 2.59 20.68 14.25
C ILE A 229 1.86 21.95 14.72
N GLU A 230 2.02 22.36 15.98
CA GLU A 230 1.42 23.56 16.54
C GLU A 230 1.87 24.84 15.80
N LYS A 231 3.18 25.00 15.59
CA LYS A 231 3.76 26.17 14.93
C LYS A 231 3.31 26.33 13.48
N LEU A 232 3.12 25.21 12.78
CA LEU A 232 2.82 25.19 11.35
C LEU A 232 1.35 24.90 11.04
N GLU A 233 0.49 24.78 12.04
CA GLU A 233 -0.89 24.28 11.92
C GLU A 233 -1.71 24.88 10.77
N LYS A 234 -1.59 26.20 10.55
CA LYS A 234 -2.35 26.92 9.51
C LYS A 234 -1.55 27.17 8.23
N LYS A 235 -0.28 26.79 8.19
CA LYS A 235 0.66 27.18 7.13
C LYS A 235 1.04 26.03 6.20
N ILE A 236 0.80 24.78 6.62
CA ILE A 236 1.21 23.60 5.85
C ILE A 236 0.03 22.92 5.15
N PRO A 237 0.24 22.36 3.96
CA PRO A 237 -0.75 21.55 3.28
C PRO A 237 -1.26 20.40 4.14
N LYS A 238 -2.55 20.08 4.04
CA LYS A 238 -3.22 19.03 4.85
C LYS A 238 -2.49 17.68 4.78
N TRP A 239 -1.92 17.33 3.63
CA TRP A 239 -1.22 16.06 3.47
C TRP A 239 0.10 15.97 4.25
N ILE A 240 0.85 17.10 4.38
CA ILE A 240 2.06 17.18 5.22
C ILE A 240 1.67 17.06 6.69
N ARG A 241 0.62 17.77 7.11
CA ARG A 241 0.08 17.66 8.46
C ARG A 241 -0.26 16.21 8.79
N ASN A 242 -1.05 15.54 7.94
CA ASN A 242 -1.41 14.15 8.16
C ASN A 242 -0.18 13.25 8.30
N LYS A 243 0.86 13.49 7.49
CA LYS A 243 2.11 12.72 7.56
C LYS A 243 2.89 12.97 8.85
N LEU A 244 2.91 14.22 9.34
CA LEU A 244 3.48 14.56 10.65
C LEU A 244 2.70 13.87 11.80
N GLU A 245 1.38 13.90 11.75
CA GLU A 245 0.51 13.26 12.74
C GLU A 245 0.64 11.73 12.71
N GLU A 246 0.74 11.11 11.53
CA GLU A 246 1.04 9.68 11.37
C GLU A 246 2.38 9.33 12.02
N THR A 247 3.44 10.09 11.73
CA THR A 247 4.77 9.90 12.31
C THR A 247 4.74 10.02 13.84
N ARG A 248 4.13 11.09 14.36
CA ARG A 248 3.94 11.26 15.81
C ARG A 248 3.21 10.07 16.43
N SER A 249 2.14 9.63 15.79
CA SER A 249 1.35 8.48 16.25
C SER A 249 2.14 7.17 16.31
N VAL A 250 3.16 7.00 15.46
CA VAL A 250 4.09 5.85 15.60
C VAL A 250 4.92 5.99 16.86
N LEU A 251 5.56 7.14 17.07
CA LEU A 251 6.37 7.39 18.28
C LEU A 251 5.55 7.21 19.56
N GLU A 252 4.32 7.72 19.59
CA GLU A 252 3.38 7.54 20.71
C GLU A 252 3.03 6.07 20.96
N CYS A 253 2.81 5.27 19.89
CA CYS A 253 2.57 3.82 20.04
C CYS A 253 3.74 3.13 20.71
N PHE A 254 4.98 3.50 20.37
CA PHE A 254 6.19 2.94 20.97
C PHE A 254 6.37 3.44 22.39
N PHE A 255 6.25 4.74 22.64
CA PHE A 255 6.41 5.34 23.97
C PHE A 255 5.40 4.79 24.99
N HIS A 256 4.12 4.70 24.61
CA HIS A 256 3.07 4.18 25.50
C HIS A 256 2.94 2.65 25.46
N GLN A 257 3.74 1.94 24.67
CA GLN A 257 3.63 0.49 24.47
C GLN A 257 2.19 0.05 24.22
N ASP A 258 1.52 0.69 23.24
CA ASP A 258 0.08 0.50 22.99
C ASP A 258 -0.25 -0.99 22.71
N LYS A 259 -0.96 -1.62 23.65
CA LYS A 259 -1.34 -3.04 23.62
C LYS A 259 -2.22 -3.44 22.43
N LYS A 260 -2.77 -2.47 21.67
CA LYS A 260 -3.50 -2.73 20.42
C LYS A 260 -2.58 -3.17 19.30
N TYR A 261 -1.27 -2.96 19.45
CA TYR A 261 -0.25 -3.28 18.46
C TYR A 261 0.76 -4.31 18.98
N VAL A 262 1.42 -4.97 18.04
CA VAL A 262 2.68 -5.69 18.25
C VAL A 262 3.77 -4.76 17.75
N LEU A 263 4.61 -4.28 18.66
CA LEU A 263 5.71 -3.38 18.37
C LEU A 263 6.95 -4.20 18.03
N HIS A 264 7.51 -3.94 16.88
CA HIS A 264 8.72 -4.64 16.42
C HIS A 264 9.57 -3.72 15.54
N LEU A 265 10.83 -4.10 15.41
CA LEU A 265 11.84 -3.41 14.63
C LEU A 265 12.19 -4.24 13.40
N LYS A 266 12.55 -3.55 12.32
CA LYS A 266 13.13 -4.13 11.12
C LYS A 266 14.31 -3.27 10.66
N GLN A 267 15.13 -3.79 9.77
CA GLN A 267 16.09 -2.99 9.00
C GLN A 267 15.67 -2.91 7.54
N ASP A 268 15.91 -1.75 6.92
CA ASP A 268 15.84 -1.59 5.47
C ASP A 268 17.10 -2.13 4.77
N HIS A 269 17.17 -1.98 3.45
CA HIS A 269 18.32 -2.42 2.66
C HIS A 269 19.64 -1.67 2.99
N ASP A 270 19.53 -0.47 3.56
CA ASP A 270 20.66 0.35 4.02
C ASP A 270 20.97 0.12 5.50
N HIS A 271 20.44 -0.96 6.10
CA HIS A 271 20.58 -1.31 7.51
C HIS A 271 20.04 -0.28 8.51
N ARG A 272 19.16 0.63 8.06
CA ARG A 272 18.52 1.63 8.92
C ARG A 272 17.27 1.05 9.58
N ILE A 273 17.00 1.50 10.80
CA ILE A 273 15.88 1.01 11.60
C ILE A 273 14.55 1.50 11.05
N ILE A 274 13.59 0.58 11.04
CA ILE A 274 12.17 0.85 10.80
C ILE A 274 11.39 0.45 12.05
N LEU A 275 10.73 1.40 12.68
CA LEU A 275 9.75 1.13 13.74
C LEU A 275 8.47 0.61 13.09
N CYS A 276 7.95 -0.52 13.57
CA CYS A 276 6.74 -1.14 13.04
C CYS A 276 5.74 -1.45 14.16
N ALA A 277 4.52 -0.96 14.05
CA ALA A 277 3.41 -1.27 14.94
C ALA A 277 2.33 -2.04 14.15
N SER A 278 2.30 -3.36 14.29
CA SER A 278 1.34 -4.25 13.61
C SER A 278 0.07 -4.39 14.44
N SER A 279 -1.09 -4.05 13.88
CA SER A 279 -2.37 -4.17 14.59
C SER A 279 -2.68 -5.62 15.00
N ARG A 280 -3.12 -5.83 16.24
CA ARG A 280 -3.64 -7.13 16.72
C ARG A 280 -5.05 -7.43 16.22
N ARG A 281 -5.73 -6.45 15.61
CA ARG A 281 -7.12 -6.55 15.16
C ARG A 281 -7.27 -6.96 13.69
N ILE A 282 -6.22 -7.44 13.05
CA ILE A 282 -6.25 -7.85 11.64
C ILE A 282 -7.39 -8.82 11.33
N PRO A 283 -7.62 -9.92 12.11
CA PRO A 283 -8.71 -10.83 11.84
C PRO A 283 -10.09 -10.16 11.90
N GLN A 284 -10.28 -9.19 12.82
CA GLN A 284 -11.53 -8.44 12.95
C GLN A 284 -11.75 -7.50 11.75
N TYR A 285 -10.69 -6.83 11.29
CA TYR A 285 -10.79 -5.97 10.11
C TYR A 285 -11.12 -6.77 8.86
N LEU A 286 -10.47 -7.91 8.64
CA LEU A 286 -10.75 -8.79 7.51
C LEU A 286 -12.19 -9.32 7.56
N ASP A 287 -12.67 -9.71 8.73
CA ASP A 287 -14.05 -10.14 8.92
C ASP A 287 -15.05 -9.02 8.52
N GLN A 288 -14.89 -7.83 9.07
CA GLN A 288 -15.77 -6.70 8.82
C GLN A 288 -15.74 -6.23 7.36
N MET A 289 -14.57 -6.20 6.74
CA MET A 289 -14.40 -5.68 5.38
C MET A 289 -14.81 -6.68 4.30
N LEU A 290 -14.56 -7.97 4.52
CA LEU A 290 -14.69 -8.99 3.49
C LEU A 290 -15.81 -10.00 3.79
N TRP A 291 -15.80 -10.62 4.98
CA TRP A 291 -16.64 -11.78 5.22
C TRP A 291 -18.05 -11.44 5.73
N SER A 292 -18.19 -10.41 6.55
CA SER A 292 -19.47 -9.99 7.11
C SER A 292 -20.44 -9.40 6.08
N ARG A 293 -20.00 -9.21 4.84
CA ARG A 293 -20.80 -8.66 3.75
C ARG A 293 -21.76 -9.65 3.09
N GLY A 294 -21.74 -10.92 3.49
CA GLY A 294 -22.67 -11.94 3.00
C GLY A 294 -22.44 -12.42 1.57
N MET A 295 -21.27 -12.12 0.98
CA MET A 295 -20.90 -12.61 -0.36
C MET A 295 -20.26 -14.00 -0.30
N GLY A 296 -20.33 -14.73 -1.40
CA GLY A 296 -19.55 -15.97 -1.58
C GLY A 296 -18.07 -15.64 -1.74
N ALA A 297 -17.19 -16.37 -1.01
CA ALA A 297 -15.75 -16.19 -1.13
C ALA A 297 -15.05 -17.54 -1.32
N ILE A 298 -14.06 -17.56 -2.20
CA ILE A 298 -13.15 -18.69 -2.44
C ILE A 298 -11.74 -18.19 -2.14
N LEU A 299 -11.05 -18.88 -1.23
CA LEU A 299 -9.66 -18.63 -0.91
C LEU A 299 -8.81 -19.79 -1.45
N THR A 300 -7.83 -19.49 -2.29
CA THR A 300 -6.93 -20.47 -2.88
C THR A 300 -5.49 -20.20 -2.52
N SER A 301 -4.70 -21.21 -2.29
CA SER A 301 -3.24 -21.17 -2.18
C SER A 301 -2.66 -22.56 -2.00
N GLY A 302 -1.42 -22.77 -2.39
CA GLY A 302 -0.67 -24.01 -2.13
C GLY A 302 -0.35 -24.24 -0.65
N THR A 303 -0.50 -23.23 0.23
CA THR A 303 0.00 -23.26 1.62
C THR A 303 -1.05 -22.92 2.69
N LEU A 304 -2.35 -23.03 2.40
CA LEU A 304 -3.41 -22.73 3.39
C LEU A 304 -3.50 -23.81 4.49
N LYS A 305 -3.23 -25.08 4.11
CA LYS A 305 -3.23 -26.21 5.05
C LYS A 305 -1.88 -26.29 5.76
N THR A 306 -1.90 -26.32 7.08
CA THR A 306 -0.75 -26.64 7.93
C THR A 306 -0.93 -28.02 8.57
N GLY A 307 0.03 -28.50 9.36
CA GLY A 307 -0.10 -29.77 10.10
C GLY A 307 -1.37 -29.86 10.96
N GLN A 308 -1.92 -28.75 11.40
CA GLN A 308 -3.18 -28.64 12.16
C GLN A 308 -4.41 -28.34 11.28
N GLY A 309 -4.37 -28.64 9.98
CA GLY A 309 -5.44 -28.34 9.05
C GLY A 309 -5.48 -26.84 8.68
N PHE A 310 -6.68 -26.26 8.57
CA PHE A 310 -6.89 -24.86 8.17
C PHE A 310 -7.07 -23.89 9.35
N SER A 311 -6.93 -24.36 10.59
CA SER A 311 -7.19 -23.58 11.80
C SER A 311 -6.34 -22.30 11.87
N HIS A 312 -5.07 -22.36 11.46
CA HIS A 312 -4.17 -21.22 11.45
C HIS A 312 -4.67 -20.10 10.52
N ILE A 313 -4.92 -20.43 9.24
CA ILE A 313 -5.39 -19.43 8.28
C ILE A 313 -6.75 -18.87 8.64
N ARG A 314 -7.68 -19.68 9.15
CA ARG A 314 -8.98 -19.22 9.66
C ARG A 314 -8.83 -18.19 10.77
N LYS A 315 -7.90 -18.41 11.70
CA LYS A 315 -7.58 -17.47 12.78
C LYS A 315 -7.01 -16.17 12.22
N MET A 316 -6.05 -16.26 11.33
CA MET A 316 -5.35 -15.10 10.78
C MET A 316 -6.22 -14.22 9.87
N THR A 317 -7.17 -14.83 9.17
CA THR A 317 -8.10 -14.13 8.26
C THR A 317 -9.45 -13.74 8.87
N GLY A 318 -9.72 -14.12 10.13
CA GLY A 318 -11.00 -13.84 10.78
C GLY A 318 -12.13 -14.81 10.40
N LEU A 319 -11.86 -15.83 9.56
CA LEU A 319 -12.84 -16.82 9.13
C LEU A 319 -13.38 -17.71 10.26
N GLN A 320 -12.80 -17.67 11.46
CA GLN A 320 -13.37 -18.34 12.63
C GLN A 320 -14.76 -17.81 13.02
N ARG A 321 -15.11 -16.59 12.59
CA ARG A 321 -16.39 -15.94 12.85
C ARG A 321 -17.45 -16.26 11.79
N VAL A 322 -17.04 -16.85 10.68
CA VAL A 322 -17.92 -17.21 9.56
C VAL A 322 -18.57 -18.57 9.85
N ARG A 323 -19.91 -18.62 9.83
CA ARG A 323 -20.68 -19.83 10.19
C ARG A 323 -20.53 -20.98 9.17
N ARG A 324 -20.38 -20.65 7.89
CA ARG A 324 -20.33 -21.65 6.79
C ARG A 324 -19.01 -21.55 6.05
N VAL A 325 -18.05 -22.36 6.47
CA VAL A 325 -16.76 -22.53 5.79
C VAL A 325 -16.61 -23.99 5.38
N ARG A 326 -16.30 -24.22 4.10
CA ARG A 326 -15.95 -25.54 3.57
C ARG A 326 -14.47 -25.56 3.24
N GLU A 327 -13.81 -26.65 3.51
CA GLU A 327 -12.37 -26.82 3.34
C GLU A 327 -12.10 -27.98 2.39
N TYR A 328 -11.28 -27.75 1.38
CA TYR A 328 -10.92 -28.73 0.39
C TYR A 328 -9.41 -28.75 0.19
N VAL A 329 -8.87 -29.96 -0.02
CA VAL A 329 -7.49 -30.15 -0.45
C VAL A 329 -7.57 -30.81 -1.82
N ALA A 330 -7.14 -30.09 -2.86
CA ALA A 330 -7.01 -30.69 -4.18
C ALA A 330 -5.87 -31.72 -4.16
N ALA A 331 -6.08 -32.88 -4.78
CA ALA A 331 -5.01 -33.81 -5.07
C ALA A 331 -4.15 -33.22 -6.20
N VAL A 332 -3.10 -32.48 -5.84
CA VAL A 332 -2.18 -31.90 -6.81
C VAL A 332 -0.98 -32.81 -6.98
N SER A 333 -0.77 -33.31 -8.19
CA SER A 333 0.50 -33.90 -8.56
C SER A 333 1.52 -32.79 -8.75
N TYR A 334 2.51 -32.70 -7.86
CA TYR A 334 3.59 -31.69 -7.89
C TYR A 334 4.48 -31.75 -9.14
N THR A 335 4.32 -32.73 -10.01
CA THR A 335 5.14 -32.95 -11.20
C THR A 335 4.92 -31.89 -12.31
N HIS A 336 3.82 -31.14 -12.27
CA HIS A 336 3.49 -30.14 -13.31
C HIS A 336 3.72 -28.68 -12.89
N LEU A 337 4.09 -28.40 -11.63
CA LEU A 337 4.24 -27.02 -11.13
C LEU A 337 5.66 -26.43 -11.22
N ARG A 338 6.66 -27.23 -11.63
CA ARG A 338 8.06 -26.75 -11.79
C ARG A 338 8.39 -26.14 -13.15
N ALA A 339 7.43 -25.92 -14.03
CA ALA A 339 7.68 -25.45 -15.39
C ALA A 339 7.50 -23.93 -15.59
N HIS A 340 7.24 -23.14 -14.52
CA HIS A 340 6.96 -21.71 -14.62
C HIS A 340 7.62 -20.87 -13.49
N GLU A 341 8.79 -21.27 -12.98
CA GLU A 341 9.68 -20.38 -12.23
C GLU A 341 10.86 -19.96 -13.11
#